data_ad2cc7fd96b70ea00e580e1572a70505
#
_entry.id   ad2cc7fd96b70ea00e580e1572a70505
#
_cell.length_a   1.000
_cell.length_b   1.000
_cell.length_c   1.000
_cell.angle_alpha   90.00
_cell.angle_beta   90.00
_cell.angle_gamma   90.00
#
_symmetry.space_group_name_H-M   'P 1'
#
loop_
_entity.id
_entity.type
_entity.pdbx_description
1 polymer ?
#
loop_
_entity_poly.entity_id
_entity_poly.type
_entity_poly.pdbx_seq_one_letter_code
_entity_poly.pdbx_strand_id
1 'polypeptide(L)'
;IERDMPKKRSATELAEDFKEIYAEFAAEKAKEQSSRCSQCGVPYCQSHCPLHNNIPDWLHLTAEGRLQEAYEVSQATNSFPEICGRICPQDRLCEGNCVIEQSGHETVTIGAVEKYITDTAWQEGWVQPLSPARELDKSVGIIGAGPGGLAAADPVSYTHLTLPTIRSV
;
A
#
# COMPACT_ATOMS: atom_id res chain seq x y z
N ILE A 1 13.16 -18.90 6.01
CA ILE A 1 12.18 -18.11 6.80
C ILE A 1 10.79 -18.51 6.33
N GLU A 2 9.94 -18.95 7.24
CA GLU A 2 8.55 -19.29 6.96
C GLU A 2 7.70 -18.01 6.83
N ARG A 3 6.58 -18.14 6.11
CA ARG A 3 5.59 -17.06 6.03
C ARG A 3 4.94 -16.83 7.39
N ASP A 4 4.90 -15.59 7.84
CA ASP A 4 4.26 -15.22 9.09
C ASP A 4 3.46 -13.93 8.91
N MET A 5 2.14 -14.05 9.06
CA MET A 5 1.20 -12.94 8.92
C MET A 5 0.86 -12.34 10.29
N PRO A 6 0.54 -11.05 10.35
CA PRO A 6 -0.05 -10.47 11.56
C PRO A 6 -1.27 -11.26 12.00
N LYS A 7 -1.38 -11.55 13.29
CA LYS A 7 -2.49 -12.31 13.84
C LYS A 7 -3.80 -11.57 13.64
N LYS A 8 -4.82 -12.28 13.20
CA LYS A 8 -6.17 -11.75 13.14
C LYS A 8 -6.75 -11.65 14.55
N ARG A 9 -7.38 -10.53 14.89
CA ARG A 9 -8.11 -10.34 16.15
C ARG A 9 -9.30 -11.31 16.23
N SER A 10 -9.71 -11.69 17.43
CA SER A 10 -10.85 -12.59 17.62
C SER A 10 -12.16 -11.96 17.17
N ALA A 11 -13.13 -12.78 16.79
CA ALA A 11 -14.45 -12.29 16.39
C ALA A 11 -15.15 -11.49 17.52
N THR A 12 -14.90 -11.84 18.78
CA THR A 12 -15.44 -11.15 19.94
C THR A 12 -14.89 -9.73 20.04
N GLU A 13 -13.56 -9.56 19.93
CA GLU A 13 -12.94 -8.23 19.95
C GLU A 13 -13.39 -7.37 18.75
N LEU A 14 -13.55 -7.96 17.57
CA LEU A 14 -14.00 -7.25 16.38
C LEU A 14 -15.46 -6.81 16.46
N ALA A 15 -16.28 -7.51 17.24
CA ALA A 15 -17.68 -7.15 17.47
C ALA A 15 -17.85 -5.96 18.44
N GLU A 16 -16.84 -5.66 19.25
CA GLU A 16 -16.88 -4.59 20.25
C GLU A 16 -16.44 -3.24 19.70
N ASP A 17 -15.70 -3.22 18.59
CA ASP A 17 -15.14 -1.99 18.02
C ASP A 17 -15.03 -2.04 16.48
N PHE A 18 -14.66 -0.89 15.87
CA PHE A 18 -14.41 -0.76 14.42
C PHE A 18 -12.90 -0.60 14.12
N LYS A 19 -12.03 -1.13 14.99
CA LYS A 19 -10.58 -1.04 14.80
C LYS A 19 -10.10 -2.06 13.78
N GLU A 20 -8.79 -2.00 13.49
CA GLU A 20 -8.10 -2.90 12.55
C GLU A 20 -8.40 -4.38 12.84
N ILE A 21 -8.58 -5.15 11.77
CA ILE A 21 -8.84 -6.59 11.83
C ILE A 21 -7.61 -7.37 12.28
N TYR A 22 -6.43 -6.95 11.82
CA TYR A 22 -5.16 -7.59 12.15
C TYR A 22 -4.41 -6.79 13.20
N ALA A 23 -3.66 -7.51 14.05
CA ALA A 23 -2.72 -6.90 14.97
C ALA A 23 -1.63 -6.12 14.20
N GLU A 24 -0.93 -5.25 14.90
CA GLU A 24 0.22 -4.53 14.34
C GLU A 24 1.31 -5.51 13.90
N PHE A 25 1.94 -5.18 12.79
CA PHE A 25 3.08 -5.92 12.27
C PHE A 25 4.33 -5.35 12.94
N ALA A 26 4.96 -6.11 13.83
CA ALA A 26 6.18 -5.66 14.49
C ALA A 26 7.29 -5.36 13.47
N ALA A 27 8.06 -4.30 13.71
CA ALA A 27 9.11 -3.83 12.80
C ALA A 27 10.09 -4.92 12.38
N GLU A 28 10.61 -5.68 13.34
CA GLU A 28 11.55 -6.79 13.06
C GLU A 28 10.88 -7.88 12.22
N LYS A 29 9.60 -8.14 12.45
CA LYS A 29 8.86 -9.13 11.67
C LYS A 29 8.57 -8.65 10.25
N ALA A 30 8.22 -7.39 10.07
CA ALA A 30 8.03 -6.79 8.75
C ALA A 30 9.34 -6.86 7.94
N LYS A 31 10.46 -6.55 8.56
CA LYS A 31 11.80 -6.67 7.98
C LYS A 31 12.14 -8.11 7.60
N GLU A 32 11.92 -9.06 8.50
CA GLU A 32 12.13 -10.50 8.26
C GLU A 32 11.26 -11.00 7.10
N GLN A 33 9.98 -10.69 7.09
CA GLN A 33 9.06 -11.11 6.04
C GLN A 33 9.36 -10.47 4.68
N SER A 34 9.80 -9.22 4.67
CA SER A 34 10.25 -8.53 3.45
C SER A 34 11.50 -9.18 2.86
N SER A 35 12.42 -9.67 3.67
CA SER A 35 13.64 -10.36 3.24
C SER A 35 13.39 -11.70 2.52
N ARG A 36 12.16 -12.22 2.57
CA ARG A 36 11.76 -13.40 1.79
C ARG A 36 11.67 -13.12 0.29
N CYS A 37 11.64 -11.84 -0.10
CA CYS A 37 11.59 -11.47 -1.52
C CYS A 37 12.87 -11.85 -2.24
N SER A 38 12.75 -12.64 -3.31
CA SER A 38 13.87 -13.11 -4.13
C SER A 38 14.41 -12.08 -5.11
N GLN A 39 13.90 -10.85 -5.14
CA GLN A 39 14.30 -9.78 -6.06
C GLN A 39 14.36 -10.26 -7.52
N CYS A 40 13.24 -10.79 -8.02
CA CYS A 40 13.15 -11.44 -9.32
C CYS A 40 13.47 -10.48 -10.47
N GLY A 41 14.26 -10.92 -11.45
CA GLY A 41 14.53 -10.14 -12.67
C GLY A 41 13.29 -9.89 -13.52
N VAL A 42 12.27 -10.76 -13.42
CA VAL A 42 10.91 -10.55 -13.95
C VAL A 42 9.93 -10.64 -12.79
N PRO A 43 9.55 -9.51 -12.18
CA PRO A 43 8.70 -9.50 -11.00
C PRO A 43 7.23 -9.67 -11.37
N TYR A 44 6.72 -10.90 -11.35
CA TYR A 44 5.32 -11.18 -11.64
C TYR A 44 4.35 -10.51 -10.65
N CYS A 45 4.76 -10.30 -9.40
CA CYS A 45 3.99 -9.51 -8.44
C CYS A 45 3.72 -8.08 -8.94
N GLN A 46 4.72 -7.44 -9.55
CA GLN A 46 4.59 -6.11 -10.15
C GLN A 46 3.76 -6.15 -11.44
N SER A 47 4.02 -7.10 -12.33
CA SER A 47 3.31 -7.19 -13.61
C SER A 47 1.83 -7.54 -13.46
N HIS A 48 1.44 -8.23 -12.38
CA HIS A 48 0.05 -8.52 -12.05
C HIS A 48 -0.61 -7.48 -11.12
N CYS A 49 0.15 -6.51 -10.64
CA CYS A 49 -0.42 -5.36 -9.96
C CYS A 49 -1.04 -4.40 -10.99
N PRO A 50 -2.34 -4.03 -10.88
CA PRO A 50 -2.97 -3.09 -11.82
C PRO A 50 -2.28 -1.72 -11.88
N LEU A 51 -1.57 -1.34 -10.83
CA LEU A 51 -0.80 -0.10 -10.74
C LEU A 51 0.67 -0.27 -11.15
N HIS A 52 1.08 -1.48 -11.50
CA HIS A 52 2.49 -1.84 -11.76
C HIS A 52 3.44 -1.34 -10.67
N ASN A 53 2.99 -1.42 -9.41
CA ASN A 53 3.72 -0.91 -8.27
C ASN A 53 5.05 -1.65 -8.09
N ASN A 54 6.10 -0.93 -7.76
CA ASN A 54 7.47 -1.44 -7.68
C ASN A 54 7.72 -2.25 -6.40
N ILE A 55 6.97 -3.35 -6.27
CA ILE A 55 6.89 -4.22 -5.09
C ILE A 55 8.27 -4.76 -4.66
N PRO A 56 9.13 -5.28 -5.55
CA PRO A 56 10.42 -5.80 -5.12
C PRO A 56 11.29 -4.76 -4.43
N ASP A 57 11.31 -3.53 -4.95
CA ASP A 57 12.20 -2.50 -4.43
C ASP A 57 11.77 -2.03 -3.04
N TRP A 58 10.48 -1.74 -2.81
CA TRP A 58 10.08 -1.35 -1.46
C TRP A 58 10.11 -2.52 -0.46
N LEU A 59 9.99 -3.79 -0.90
CA LEU A 59 10.27 -4.94 -0.03
C LEU A 59 11.75 -5.00 0.35
N HIS A 60 12.65 -4.75 -0.60
CA HIS A 60 14.08 -4.70 -0.33
C HIS A 60 14.44 -3.59 0.66
N LEU A 61 13.94 -2.39 0.41
CA LEU A 61 14.15 -1.24 1.31
C LEU A 61 13.59 -1.51 2.72
N THR A 62 12.44 -2.16 2.82
CA THR A 62 11.88 -2.57 4.11
C THR A 62 12.77 -3.60 4.82
N ALA A 63 13.30 -4.57 4.09
CA ALA A 63 14.23 -5.56 4.64
C ALA A 63 15.53 -4.91 5.16
N GLU A 64 15.97 -3.83 4.54
CA GLU A 64 17.11 -3.02 5.01
C GLU A 64 16.76 -2.04 6.15
N GLY A 65 15.47 -1.85 6.46
CA GLY A 65 15.01 -0.89 7.47
C GLY A 65 14.92 0.55 6.97
N ARG A 66 14.98 0.78 5.66
CA ARG A 66 14.86 2.09 4.98
C ARG A 66 13.39 2.40 4.69
N LEU A 67 12.59 2.53 5.75
CA LEU A 67 11.12 2.58 5.63
C LEU A 67 10.60 3.83 4.93
N GLN A 68 11.22 4.99 5.14
CA GLN A 68 10.81 6.20 4.45
C GLN A 68 10.98 6.07 2.94
N GLU A 69 12.11 5.56 2.49
CA GLU A 69 12.35 5.31 1.07
C GLU A 69 11.42 4.21 0.52
N ALA A 70 11.13 3.18 1.31
CA ALA A 70 10.15 2.16 0.95
C ALA A 70 8.76 2.78 0.73
N TYR A 71 8.35 3.71 1.59
CA TYR A 71 7.10 4.45 1.43
C TYR A 71 7.10 5.29 0.15
N GLU A 72 8.15 6.05 -0.11
CA GLU A 72 8.29 6.88 -1.32
C GLU A 72 8.18 6.05 -2.60
N VAL A 73 8.82 4.88 -2.63
CA VAL A 73 8.74 3.94 -3.77
C VAL A 73 7.35 3.32 -3.89
N SER A 74 6.71 2.95 -2.78
CA SER A 74 5.36 2.40 -2.77
C SER A 74 4.34 3.42 -3.27
N GLN A 75 4.45 4.68 -2.86
CA GLN A 75 3.56 5.77 -3.24
C GLN A 75 3.77 6.25 -4.69
N ALA A 76 4.93 6.03 -5.29
CA ALA A 76 5.28 6.57 -6.61
C ALA A 76 4.28 6.21 -7.73
N THR A 77 3.60 5.06 -7.63
CA THR A 77 2.56 4.63 -8.59
C THR A 77 1.22 4.33 -7.92
N ASN A 78 1.10 4.55 -6.62
CA ASN A 78 -0.09 4.19 -5.84
C ASN A 78 -0.47 5.33 -4.89
N SER A 79 -1.53 6.04 -5.19
CA SER A 79 -2.04 7.13 -4.34
C SER A 79 -2.56 6.66 -2.97
N PHE A 80 -2.88 5.37 -2.82
CA PHE A 80 -3.49 4.80 -1.60
C PHE A 80 -2.91 3.44 -1.22
N PRO A 81 -1.61 3.34 -0.91
CA PRO A 81 -1.01 2.07 -0.49
C PRO A 81 -1.65 1.52 0.79
N GLU A 82 -2.17 2.37 1.69
CA GLU A 82 -2.90 1.97 2.88
C GLU A 82 -4.18 1.19 2.59
N ILE A 83 -4.86 1.51 1.48
CA ILE A 83 -6.06 0.79 1.03
C ILE A 83 -5.64 -0.52 0.36
N CYS A 84 -4.66 -0.47 -0.52
CA CYS A 84 -4.17 -1.65 -1.24
C CYS A 84 -3.66 -2.73 -0.29
N GLY A 85 -2.90 -2.36 0.73
CA GLY A 85 -2.39 -3.30 1.74
C GLY A 85 -3.49 -3.98 2.56
N ARG A 86 -4.73 -3.42 2.59
CA ARG A 86 -5.85 -3.94 3.38
C ARG A 86 -6.88 -4.71 2.57
N ILE A 87 -7.23 -4.24 1.37
CA ILE A 87 -8.43 -4.74 0.65
C ILE A 87 -8.17 -5.26 -0.76
N CYS A 88 -6.99 -5.11 -1.32
CA CYS A 88 -6.68 -5.75 -2.60
C CYS A 88 -6.84 -7.28 -2.50
N PRO A 89 -7.37 -7.95 -3.53
CA PRO A 89 -7.37 -9.41 -3.63
C PRO A 89 -5.95 -9.92 -3.97
N GLN A 90 -5.04 -9.81 -3.01
CA GLN A 90 -3.61 -10.07 -3.18
C GLN A 90 -3.32 -11.51 -3.62
N ASP A 91 -4.16 -12.46 -3.19
CA ASP A 91 -4.15 -13.87 -3.59
C ASP A 91 -4.35 -14.07 -5.10
N ARG A 92 -4.97 -13.13 -5.78
CA ARG A 92 -5.20 -13.13 -7.23
C ARG A 92 -4.26 -12.20 -8.00
N LEU A 93 -3.64 -11.28 -7.31
CA LEU A 93 -2.77 -10.24 -7.86
C LEU A 93 -1.30 -10.51 -7.50
N CYS A 94 -0.72 -9.66 -6.66
CA CYS A 94 0.71 -9.69 -6.35
C CYS A 94 1.15 -10.95 -5.62
N GLU A 95 0.48 -11.33 -4.53
CA GLU A 95 0.86 -12.50 -3.74
C GLU A 95 0.64 -13.82 -4.51
N GLY A 96 -0.52 -14.00 -5.15
CA GLY A 96 -0.83 -15.19 -5.92
C GLY A 96 0.05 -15.39 -7.15
N ASN A 97 0.66 -14.34 -7.67
CA ASN A 97 1.62 -14.40 -8.78
C ASN A 97 3.08 -14.26 -8.34
N CYS A 98 3.35 -14.32 -7.05
CA CYS A 98 4.71 -14.34 -6.55
C CYS A 98 5.46 -15.60 -7.02
N VAL A 99 6.70 -15.44 -7.49
CA VAL A 99 7.53 -16.57 -7.94
C VAL A 99 7.72 -17.60 -6.82
N ILE A 100 7.83 -17.13 -5.58
CA ILE A 100 7.98 -18.01 -4.41
C ILE A 100 6.72 -18.86 -4.22
N GLU A 101 5.52 -18.28 -4.38
CA GLU A 101 4.25 -19.01 -4.35
C GLU A 101 4.22 -20.07 -5.45
N GLN A 102 4.54 -19.69 -6.68
CA GLN A 102 4.54 -20.57 -7.83
C GLN A 102 5.57 -21.70 -7.72
N SER A 103 6.61 -21.53 -6.91
CA SER A 103 7.63 -22.57 -6.65
C SER A 103 7.25 -23.53 -5.51
N GLY A 104 6.05 -23.39 -4.94
CA GLY A 104 5.55 -24.26 -3.87
C GLY A 104 6.02 -23.85 -2.46
N HIS A 105 6.59 -22.65 -2.32
CA HIS A 105 6.90 -22.03 -1.04
C HIS A 105 5.90 -20.91 -0.82
N GLU A 106 5.36 -20.76 0.37
CA GLU A 106 4.37 -19.72 0.67
C GLU A 106 4.86 -18.33 0.27
N THR A 107 3.98 -17.53 -0.35
CA THR A 107 4.29 -16.20 -0.88
C THR A 107 4.89 -15.24 0.17
N VAL A 108 5.51 -14.18 -0.29
CA VAL A 108 5.86 -13.02 0.56
C VAL A 108 4.57 -12.33 1.03
N THR A 109 4.53 -11.88 2.27
CA THR A 109 3.39 -11.16 2.87
C THR A 109 3.31 -9.72 2.36
N ILE A 110 3.10 -9.56 1.04
CA ILE A 110 3.20 -8.28 0.34
C ILE A 110 2.23 -7.25 0.92
N GLY A 111 0.95 -7.60 1.03
CA GLY A 111 -0.05 -6.68 1.53
C GLY A 111 0.15 -6.28 2.99
N ALA A 112 0.56 -7.20 3.86
CA ALA A 112 0.82 -6.89 5.25
C ALA A 112 2.04 -5.95 5.41
N VAL A 113 3.05 -6.11 4.57
CA VAL A 113 4.21 -5.20 4.56
C VAL A 113 3.83 -3.83 3.99
N GLU A 114 3.05 -3.77 2.91
CA GLU A 114 2.55 -2.50 2.35
C GLU A 114 1.74 -1.71 3.39
N LYS A 115 0.84 -2.40 4.10
CA LYS A 115 0.11 -1.82 5.23
C LYS A 115 1.06 -1.28 6.30
N TYR A 116 2.05 -2.06 6.71
CA TYR A 116 3.02 -1.67 7.73
C TYR A 116 3.82 -0.41 7.33
N ILE A 117 4.34 -0.38 6.10
CA ILE A 117 5.08 0.79 5.57
C ILE A 117 4.20 2.05 5.65
N THR A 118 2.95 1.94 5.22
CA THR A 118 2.03 3.07 5.15
C THR A 118 1.59 3.55 6.52
N ASP A 119 1.25 2.62 7.41
CA ASP A 119 0.88 2.96 8.79
C ASP A 119 2.04 3.65 9.51
N THR A 120 3.28 3.18 9.29
CA THR A 120 4.48 3.84 9.80
C THR A 120 4.65 5.24 9.20
N ALA A 121 4.42 5.41 7.90
CA ALA A 121 4.52 6.71 7.24
C ALA A 121 3.55 7.75 7.82
N TRP A 122 2.33 7.34 8.18
CA TRP A 122 1.36 8.18 8.87
C TRP A 122 1.81 8.53 10.29
N GLN A 123 2.30 7.56 11.05
CA GLN A 123 2.78 7.75 12.43
C GLN A 123 3.98 8.69 12.50
N GLU A 124 4.92 8.53 11.58
CA GLU A 124 6.15 9.35 11.50
C GLU A 124 5.95 10.70 10.79
N GLY A 125 4.75 10.98 10.25
CA GLY A 125 4.44 12.24 9.59
C GLY A 125 5.10 12.43 8.22
N TRP A 126 5.47 11.33 7.54
CA TRP A 126 6.06 11.40 6.18
C TRP A 126 5.01 11.71 5.11
N VAL A 127 3.75 11.42 5.40
CA VAL A 127 2.64 11.72 4.48
C VAL A 127 2.39 13.22 4.48
N GLN A 128 2.72 13.88 3.36
CA GLN A 128 2.56 15.32 3.21
C GLN A 128 1.31 15.66 2.42
N PRO A 129 0.61 16.75 2.77
CA PRO A 129 -0.49 17.25 1.95
C PRO A 129 -0.02 17.59 0.53
N LEU A 130 -0.84 17.28 -0.46
CA LEU A 130 -0.58 17.66 -1.83
C LEU A 130 -0.61 19.17 -1.96
N SER A 131 0.45 19.74 -2.53
CA SER A 131 0.56 21.16 -2.80
C SER A 131 0.96 21.36 -4.27
N PRO A 132 0.04 21.86 -5.12
CA PRO A 132 0.36 22.10 -6.51
C PRO A 132 1.41 23.23 -6.63
N ALA A 133 2.35 23.08 -7.57
CA ALA A 133 3.38 24.10 -7.80
C ALA A 133 2.79 25.42 -8.31
N ARG A 134 1.63 25.38 -8.95
CA ARG A 134 0.81 26.53 -9.38
C ARG A 134 -0.64 26.11 -9.54
N GLU A 135 -1.55 27.03 -9.36
CA GLU A 135 -2.96 26.81 -9.71
C GLU A 135 -3.22 27.23 -11.16
N LEU A 136 -4.06 26.49 -11.86
CA LEU A 136 -4.55 26.83 -13.19
C LEU A 136 -6.00 27.34 -13.08
N ASP A 137 -6.40 28.22 -14.00
CA ASP A 137 -7.79 28.67 -14.13
C ASP A 137 -8.67 27.59 -14.79
N LYS A 138 -8.67 26.42 -14.18
CA LYS A 138 -9.45 25.24 -14.58
C LYS A 138 -9.91 24.49 -13.35
N SER A 139 -11.03 23.80 -13.47
CA SER A 139 -11.56 22.96 -12.37
C SER A 139 -12.02 21.60 -12.89
N VAL A 140 -11.93 20.60 -12.02
CA VAL A 140 -12.48 19.25 -12.25
C VAL A 140 -13.40 18.92 -11.08
N GLY A 141 -14.63 18.53 -11.38
CA GLY A 141 -15.58 18.03 -10.38
C GLY A 141 -15.47 16.52 -10.26
N ILE A 142 -15.32 16.01 -9.03
CA ILE A 142 -15.31 14.58 -8.74
C ILE A 142 -16.51 14.26 -7.84
N ILE A 143 -17.37 13.34 -8.29
CA ILE A 143 -18.54 12.91 -7.54
C ILE A 143 -18.21 11.57 -6.86
N GLY A 144 -18.21 11.57 -5.53
CA GLY A 144 -17.93 10.43 -4.69
C GLY A 144 -16.59 10.54 -3.96
N ALA A 145 -16.60 10.25 -2.66
CA ALA A 145 -15.44 10.29 -1.76
C ALA A 145 -14.93 8.89 -1.37
N GLY A 146 -15.28 7.87 -2.17
CA GLY A 146 -14.71 6.54 -2.04
C GLY A 146 -13.31 6.43 -2.64
N PRO A 147 -12.65 5.26 -2.53
CA PRO A 147 -11.28 5.07 -3.02
C PRO A 147 -11.07 5.52 -4.47
N GLY A 148 -12.01 5.25 -5.37
CA GLY A 148 -11.92 5.65 -6.77
C GLY A 148 -11.97 7.16 -6.99
N GLY A 149 -12.84 7.88 -6.26
CA GLY A 149 -12.92 9.34 -6.33
C GLY A 149 -11.67 10.01 -5.74
N LEU A 150 -11.19 9.51 -4.62
CA LEU A 150 -9.95 9.99 -4.00
C LEU A 150 -8.74 9.70 -4.89
N ALA A 151 -8.64 8.50 -5.47
CA ALA A 151 -7.56 8.15 -6.40
C ALA A 151 -7.59 8.98 -7.70
N ALA A 152 -8.76 9.50 -8.10
CA ALA A 152 -8.84 10.44 -9.22
C ALA A 152 -8.44 11.87 -8.80
N ALA A 153 -8.73 12.24 -7.55
CA ALA A 153 -8.40 13.57 -7.02
C ALA A 153 -6.89 13.78 -6.88
N ASP A 154 -6.17 12.76 -6.46
CA ASP A 154 -4.73 12.82 -6.23
C ASP A 154 -3.95 13.30 -7.47
N PRO A 155 -3.98 12.61 -8.63
CA PRO A 155 -3.25 13.05 -9.83
C PRO A 155 -3.78 14.36 -10.41
N VAL A 156 -5.08 14.68 -10.23
CA VAL A 156 -5.63 15.97 -10.64
C VAL A 156 -5.00 17.12 -9.84
N SER A 157 -4.75 16.91 -8.55
CA SER A 157 -4.07 17.90 -7.69
C SER A 157 -2.64 18.17 -8.15
N TYR A 158 -1.92 17.17 -8.65
CA TYR A 158 -0.59 17.34 -9.26
C TYR A 158 -0.61 18.16 -10.54
N THR A 159 -1.71 18.12 -11.30
CA THR A 159 -1.83 18.85 -12.57
C THR A 159 -2.23 20.31 -12.39
N HIS A 160 -2.15 20.86 -11.18
CA HIS A 160 -2.36 22.26 -10.87
C HIS A 160 -3.80 22.75 -11.04
N LEU A 161 -4.77 21.89 -10.74
CA LEU A 161 -6.19 22.21 -10.79
C LEU A 161 -6.75 22.46 -9.40
N THR A 162 -7.61 23.46 -9.27
CA THR A 162 -8.40 23.65 -8.05
C THR A 162 -9.51 22.60 -8.02
N LEU A 163 -9.59 21.82 -6.94
CA LEU A 163 -10.65 20.83 -6.74
C LEU A 163 -11.75 21.40 -5.83
N PRO A 164 -12.93 21.74 -6.35
CA PRO A 164 -14.10 21.88 -5.49
C PRO A 164 -14.53 20.48 -5.03
N THR A 165 -14.29 20.17 -3.77
CA THR A 165 -14.77 18.90 -3.17
C THR A 165 -16.25 19.05 -2.85
N ILE A 166 -17.10 18.43 -3.66
CA ILE A 166 -18.51 18.26 -3.33
C ILE A 166 -18.64 17.02 -2.44
N ARG A 167 -18.80 17.23 -1.14
CA ARG A 167 -19.27 16.20 -0.24
C ARG A 167 -20.76 15.97 -0.52
N SER A 168 -21.10 14.94 -1.29
CA SER A 168 -22.44 14.36 -1.21
C SER A 168 -22.51 13.42 -0.02
N VAL A 169 -23.40 13.71 0.90
CA VAL A 169 -23.80 12.84 2.01
C VAL A 169 -24.54 11.62 1.46
#